data_dfca225466759c8fd7187ebe23b81817
#
_entry.id   dfca225466759c8fd7187ebe23b81817
#
_cell.length_a   1.000
_cell.length_b   1.000
_cell.length_c   1.000
_cell.angle_alpha   90.00
_cell.angle_beta   90.00
_cell.angle_gamma   90.00
#
_symmetry.space_group_name_H-M   'P 1'
#
loop_
_entity.id
_entity.type
_entity.pdbx_description
1 polymer ?
#
loop_
_entity_poly.entity_id
_entity_poly.type
_entity_poly.pdbx_seq_one_letter_code
_entity_poly.pdbx_strand_id
1 'polypeptide(L)'
;MHELPEYIDGLPNICGQEGLIQEAIEGSRNQPVFLPESNIDFGSIKSACAIALHMQQPLIPAGGDDLQTADIISNLQYMMEHPDIGDNHNASVFHDCYKRMGRFIPQLVGEGKEPRVMLDYSGVLLHGLRHMGLNDVIDELKKITLEPAYRSKTEWLGCTWGHAVAPSTPVQDFHLHVRAWQHHFAAIFGLEAMTRVRGFSPAEMALPNHPDVAYEFVKTLKDAGFQWVLVQEHTVEQAENGHGIEQKHLPHRLVCTNSKGETASIIAIIKTQGSDTKLVAQMQPWYEAASLDRWELAGKSVPPLVTQIADGENGGVMMNEFPPKYIEVVGQSSGSQIPLMNATEYLEHLFAMGISEEDLPSIQPVFQAMLFSEFKP
;
A
#
# COMPACT_ATOMS: atom_id res chain seq x y z
N MET A 1 23.98 -11.09 -6.93
CA MET A 1 22.88 -10.17 -7.28
C MET A 1 23.51 -8.79 -7.50
N HIS A 2 23.15 -8.10 -8.59
CA HIS A 2 23.60 -6.73 -8.80
C HIS A 2 22.88 -5.85 -7.75
N GLU A 3 23.64 -5.26 -6.85
CA GLU A 3 23.09 -4.22 -5.97
C GLU A 3 22.97 -2.91 -6.76
N LEU A 4 21.81 -2.28 -6.68
CA LEU A 4 21.59 -0.95 -7.24
C LEU A 4 22.16 0.08 -6.27
N PRO A 5 22.99 1.05 -6.72
CA PRO A 5 23.39 2.13 -5.83
C PRO A 5 22.17 3.00 -5.46
N GLU A 6 22.10 3.43 -4.20
CA GLU A 6 21.00 4.31 -3.75
C GLU A 6 21.07 5.69 -4.42
N TYR A 7 22.28 6.19 -4.72
CA TYR A 7 22.54 7.49 -5.33
C TYR A 7 23.52 7.36 -6.49
N ILE A 8 23.31 8.16 -7.54
CA ILE A 8 24.20 8.34 -8.70
C ILE A 8 24.46 9.84 -8.83
N ASP A 9 25.72 10.24 -8.77
CA ASP A 9 26.16 11.65 -8.83
C ASP A 9 25.40 12.58 -7.87
N GLY A 10 25.06 12.09 -6.67
CA GLY A 10 24.34 12.84 -5.64
C GLY A 10 22.83 12.90 -5.82
N LEU A 11 22.29 12.30 -6.88
CA LEU A 11 20.85 12.20 -7.13
C LEU A 11 20.30 10.81 -6.75
N PRO A 12 19.06 10.70 -6.27
CA PRO A 12 18.46 9.41 -5.99
C PRO A 12 18.37 8.56 -7.26
N ASN A 13 18.68 7.28 -7.15
CA ASN A 13 18.60 6.36 -8.28
C ASN A 13 17.13 6.00 -8.57
N ILE A 14 16.52 6.67 -9.54
CA ILE A 14 15.11 6.56 -9.89
C ILE A 14 14.86 6.16 -11.36
N CYS A 15 15.90 5.92 -12.14
CA CYS A 15 15.76 5.53 -13.56
C CYS A 15 17.04 4.88 -14.11
N GLY A 16 16.93 4.29 -15.29
CA GLY A 16 18.05 3.76 -16.10
C GLY A 16 18.34 2.27 -15.92
N GLN A 17 17.63 1.58 -15.02
CA GLN A 17 17.76 0.13 -14.81
C GLN A 17 16.41 -0.59 -14.80
N GLU A 18 15.42 -0.05 -15.49
CA GLU A 18 14.05 -0.57 -15.58
C GLU A 18 14.03 -2.02 -16.04
N GLY A 19 14.89 -2.38 -16.99
CA GLY A 19 15.01 -3.74 -17.50
C GLY A 19 15.41 -4.75 -16.43
N LEU A 20 16.38 -4.40 -15.57
CA LEU A 20 16.82 -5.27 -14.49
C LEU A 20 15.72 -5.48 -13.43
N ILE A 21 15.02 -4.40 -13.08
CA ILE A 21 13.90 -4.46 -12.13
C ILE A 21 12.76 -5.29 -12.72
N GLN A 22 12.43 -5.06 -13.99
CA GLN A 22 11.37 -5.81 -14.68
C GLN A 22 11.69 -7.30 -14.76
N GLU A 23 12.93 -7.67 -15.11
CA GLU A 23 13.37 -9.07 -15.15
C GLU A 23 13.24 -9.75 -13.78
N ALA A 24 13.63 -9.06 -12.68
CA ALA A 24 13.49 -9.58 -11.34
C ALA A 24 12.02 -9.81 -10.94
N ILE A 25 11.13 -8.84 -11.24
CA ILE A 25 9.70 -8.93 -10.98
C ILE A 25 9.06 -10.06 -11.78
N GLU A 26 9.35 -10.17 -13.09
CA GLU A 26 8.80 -11.21 -13.96
C GLU A 26 9.26 -12.61 -13.53
N GLY A 27 10.52 -12.76 -13.16
CA GLY A 27 11.08 -14.03 -12.66
C GLY A 27 10.42 -14.53 -11.38
N SER A 28 9.80 -13.64 -10.61
CA SER A 28 9.12 -13.97 -9.34
C SER A 28 7.59 -13.95 -9.43
N ARG A 29 7.01 -13.50 -10.55
CA ARG A 29 5.57 -13.20 -10.71
C ARG A 29 4.64 -14.33 -10.26
N ASN A 30 5.00 -15.58 -10.55
CA ASN A 30 4.17 -16.75 -10.26
C ASN A 30 4.59 -17.47 -8.97
N GLN A 31 5.48 -16.89 -8.18
CA GLN A 31 5.93 -17.46 -6.92
C GLN A 31 5.18 -16.79 -5.77
N PRO A 32 4.61 -17.58 -4.82
CA PRO A 32 4.01 -16.99 -3.64
C PRO A 32 5.09 -16.34 -2.78
N VAL A 33 4.74 -15.21 -2.17
CA VAL A 33 5.64 -14.37 -1.35
C VAL A 33 5.50 -14.67 0.12
N PHE A 34 4.26 -14.77 0.61
CA PHE A 34 3.93 -14.90 2.02
C PHE A 34 3.47 -16.31 2.40
N LEU A 35 2.76 -17.00 1.51
CA LEU A 35 2.18 -18.31 1.79
C LEU A 35 3.19 -19.35 2.30
N PRO A 36 4.43 -19.44 1.78
CA PRO A 36 5.42 -20.40 2.29
C PRO A 36 5.88 -20.13 3.72
N GLU A 37 5.73 -18.89 4.20
CA GLU A 37 6.12 -18.45 5.54
C GLU A 37 4.90 -18.17 6.44
N SER A 38 3.67 -18.34 5.91
CA SER A 38 2.42 -18.13 6.66
C SER A 38 2.16 -19.28 7.62
N ASN A 39 1.79 -18.94 8.84
CA ASN A 39 1.36 -19.87 9.87
C ASN A 39 -0.15 -19.85 10.10
N ILE A 40 -0.91 -19.19 9.21
CA ILE A 40 -2.37 -19.06 9.32
C ILE A 40 -3.03 -20.28 8.68
N ASP A 41 -3.81 -21.00 9.49
CA ASP A 41 -4.73 -22.03 8.98
C ASP A 41 -5.98 -21.36 8.40
N PHE A 42 -5.92 -21.03 7.11
CA PHE A 42 -6.97 -20.29 6.40
C PHE A 42 -8.32 -21.01 6.38
N GLY A 43 -8.32 -22.34 6.55
CA GLY A 43 -9.53 -23.15 6.65
C GLY A 43 -10.28 -22.95 7.96
N SER A 44 -9.58 -22.62 9.04
CA SER A 44 -10.13 -22.53 10.39
C SER A 44 -10.51 -21.14 10.85
N ILE A 45 -9.97 -20.07 10.20
CA ILE A 45 -10.28 -18.69 10.58
C ILE A 45 -11.65 -18.25 10.08
N LYS A 46 -12.31 -17.37 10.84
CA LYS A 46 -13.62 -16.80 10.50
C LYS A 46 -13.53 -15.62 9.56
N SER A 47 -12.62 -14.71 9.87
CA SER A 47 -12.35 -13.46 9.15
C SER A 47 -10.91 -13.05 9.37
N ALA A 48 -10.45 -12.02 8.66
CA ALA A 48 -9.12 -11.45 8.84
C ALA A 48 -9.17 -9.91 8.76
N CYS A 49 -8.11 -9.27 9.24
CA CYS A 49 -7.96 -7.83 9.17
C CYS A 49 -6.58 -7.46 8.63
N ALA A 50 -6.54 -6.55 7.66
CA ALA A 50 -5.33 -5.99 7.08
C ALA A 50 -5.27 -4.47 7.34
N ILE A 51 -4.17 -4.00 7.95
CA ILE A 51 -3.95 -2.59 8.26
C ILE A 51 -2.76 -2.08 7.49
N ALA A 52 -2.95 -0.97 6.77
CA ALA A 52 -1.88 -0.24 6.09
C ALA A 52 -1.65 1.12 6.76
N LEU A 53 -0.39 1.53 6.80
CA LEU A 53 0.05 2.85 7.23
C LEU A 53 0.67 3.58 6.05
N HIS A 54 0.03 4.68 5.65
CA HIS A 54 0.54 5.59 4.63
C HIS A 54 1.48 6.62 5.26
N MET A 55 2.64 6.83 4.65
CA MET A 55 3.68 7.74 5.11
C MET A 55 4.16 8.62 3.97
N GLN A 56 4.09 9.95 4.14
CA GLN A 56 4.42 10.91 3.09
C GLN A 56 4.96 12.22 3.66
N GLN A 57 6.03 12.75 3.05
CA GLN A 57 6.47 14.13 3.22
C GLN A 57 6.96 14.66 1.87
N PRO A 58 6.49 15.83 1.43
CA PRO A 58 6.93 16.39 0.15
C PRO A 58 8.37 16.91 0.21
N LEU A 59 8.98 17.03 -0.97
CA LEU A 59 10.15 17.88 -1.18
C LEU A 59 9.66 19.28 -1.52
N ILE A 60 10.26 20.29 -0.90
CA ILE A 60 9.89 21.71 -1.05
C ILE A 60 11.11 22.59 -1.31
N PRO A 61 10.98 23.67 -2.08
CA PRO A 61 12.07 24.64 -2.33
C PRO A 61 12.20 25.59 -1.14
N ALA A 62 12.75 25.14 -0.02
CA ALA A 62 12.87 25.88 1.23
C ALA A 62 14.27 25.85 1.85
N GLY A 63 15.29 25.37 1.11
CA GLY A 63 16.67 25.34 1.58
C GLY A 63 17.41 26.67 1.31
N GLY A 64 16.94 27.80 1.88
CA GLY A 64 17.51 29.11 1.75
C GLY A 64 16.48 30.23 1.82
N ASP A 65 16.92 31.47 1.66
CA ASP A 65 16.06 32.66 1.81
C ASP A 65 15.36 33.09 0.50
N ASP A 66 15.79 32.60 -0.65
CA ASP A 66 15.26 32.95 -1.97
C ASP A 66 14.76 31.73 -2.71
N LEU A 67 13.45 31.68 -3.05
CA LEU A 67 12.81 30.60 -3.78
C LEU A 67 13.43 30.28 -5.14
N GLN A 68 14.10 31.25 -5.81
CA GLN A 68 14.72 31.02 -7.11
C GLN A 68 16.04 30.26 -7.01
N THR A 69 16.67 30.31 -5.85
CA THR A 69 17.97 29.68 -5.59
C THR A 69 17.92 28.68 -4.45
N ALA A 70 16.73 28.46 -3.87
CA ALA A 70 16.55 27.60 -2.74
C ALA A 70 16.82 26.11 -3.10
N ASP A 71 17.55 25.45 -2.23
CA ASP A 71 17.68 24.00 -2.31
C ASP A 71 16.33 23.30 -2.09
N ILE A 72 16.16 22.18 -2.74
CA ILE A 72 14.99 21.31 -2.54
C ILE A 72 15.26 20.43 -1.33
N ILE A 73 14.50 20.63 -0.26
CA ILE A 73 14.63 19.89 0.99
C ILE A 73 13.33 19.16 1.35
N SER A 74 13.42 18.19 2.26
CA SER A 74 12.23 17.57 2.81
C SER A 74 11.42 18.58 3.64
N ASN A 75 10.10 18.55 3.52
CA ASN A 75 9.23 19.31 4.42
C ASN A 75 9.47 18.96 5.90
N LEU A 76 9.81 17.69 6.21
CA LEU A 76 10.20 17.30 7.55
C LEU A 76 11.45 18.05 8.04
N GLN A 77 12.44 18.25 7.16
CA GLN A 77 13.63 19.07 7.48
C GLN A 77 13.23 20.49 7.82
N TYR A 78 12.41 21.11 6.96
CA TYR A 78 11.90 22.46 7.20
C TYR A 78 11.17 22.56 8.55
N MET A 79 10.31 21.58 8.88
CA MET A 79 9.61 21.54 10.15
C MET A 79 10.57 21.45 11.35
N MET A 80 11.63 20.64 11.24
CA MET A 80 12.64 20.51 12.32
C MET A 80 13.45 21.79 12.52
N GLU A 81 13.74 22.51 11.43
CA GLU A 81 14.49 23.77 11.46
C GLU A 81 13.65 24.97 11.92
N HIS A 82 12.30 24.87 11.83
CA HIS A 82 11.36 25.94 12.15
C HIS A 82 10.25 25.45 13.12
N PRO A 83 10.61 24.97 14.32
CA PRO A 83 9.64 24.31 15.21
C PRO A 83 8.55 25.25 15.76
N ASP A 84 8.76 26.56 15.71
CA ASP A 84 7.82 27.57 16.20
C ASP A 84 6.74 27.97 15.18
N ILE A 85 6.78 27.44 13.94
CA ILE A 85 5.82 27.74 12.88
C ILE A 85 4.71 26.69 12.86
N GLY A 86 3.46 27.10 13.15
CA GLY A 86 2.30 26.22 13.05
C GLY A 86 2.46 24.90 13.81
N ASP A 87 2.24 23.79 13.12
CA ASP A 87 2.33 22.43 13.69
C ASP A 87 3.71 21.78 13.57
N ASN A 88 4.75 22.54 13.20
CA ASN A 88 6.10 22.02 12.99
C ASN A 88 6.72 21.38 14.25
N HIS A 89 6.25 21.75 15.42
CA HIS A 89 6.66 21.10 16.69
C HIS A 89 6.38 19.57 16.71
N ASN A 90 5.54 19.06 15.80
CA ASN A 90 5.27 17.64 15.65
C ASN A 90 6.35 16.89 14.83
N ALA A 91 7.34 17.55 14.28
CA ALA A 91 8.36 16.91 13.41
C ALA A 91 9.07 15.73 14.09
N SER A 92 9.37 15.82 15.39
CA SER A 92 9.97 14.72 16.16
C SER A 92 9.02 13.52 16.33
N VAL A 93 7.72 13.77 16.37
CA VAL A 93 6.68 12.72 16.43
C VAL A 93 6.61 12.02 15.08
N PHE A 94 6.65 12.74 13.97
CA PHE A 94 6.69 12.16 12.63
C PHE A 94 7.91 11.26 12.43
N HIS A 95 9.09 11.72 12.85
CA HIS A 95 10.30 10.90 12.82
C HIS A 95 10.12 9.58 13.57
N ASP A 96 9.49 9.57 14.76
CA ASP A 96 9.18 8.33 15.47
C ASP A 96 8.16 7.45 14.70
N CYS A 97 7.13 8.06 14.12
CA CYS A 97 6.12 7.34 13.34
C CYS A 97 6.75 6.54 12.18
N TYR A 98 7.72 7.11 11.47
CA TYR A 98 8.36 6.44 10.32
C TYR A 98 9.16 5.19 10.70
N LYS A 99 9.71 5.11 11.90
CA LYS A 99 10.56 3.98 12.32
C LYS A 99 9.89 2.99 13.28
N ARG A 100 8.78 3.38 13.91
CA ARG A 100 8.25 2.63 15.06
C ARG A 100 7.87 1.18 14.76
N MET A 101 7.43 0.87 13.51
CA MET A 101 7.12 -0.51 13.13
C MET A 101 8.37 -1.40 13.12
N GLY A 102 9.55 -0.85 12.79
CA GLY A 102 10.84 -1.53 12.94
C GLY A 102 11.16 -1.96 14.37
N ARG A 103 10.58 -1.31 15.38
CA ARG A 103 10.69 -1.71 16.79
C ARG A 103 9.57 -2.65 17.23
N PHE A 104 8.32 -2.36 16.84
CA PHE A 104 7.16 -3.14 17.30
C PHE A 104 7.11 -4.54 16.70
N ILE A 105 7.43 -4.70 15.41
CA ILE A 105 7.42 -6.03 14.78
C ILE A 105 8.41 -6.98 15.46
N PRO A 106 9.71 -6.63 15.61
CA PRO A 106 10.67 -7.50 16.32
C PRO A 106 10.31 -7.77 17.79
N GLN A 107 9.81 -6.74 18.50
CA GLN A 107 9.36 -6.91 19.89
C GLN A 107 8.25 -7.97 19.97
N LEU A 108 7.18 -7.80 19.18
CA LEU A 108 6.02 -8.69 19.21
C LEU A 108 6.37 -10.12 18.77
N VAL A 109 7.22 -10.26 17.74
CA VAL A 109 7.73 -11.57 17.31
C VAL A 109 8.56 -12.20 18.43
N GLY A 110 9.42 -11.43 19.12
CA GLY A 110 10.17 -11.89 20.28
C GLY A 110 9.29 -12.33 21.47
N GLU A 111 8.09 -11.81 21.58
CA GLU A 111 7.05 -12.21 22.54
C GLU A 111 6.22 -13.42 22.06
N GLY A 112 6.55 -14.01 20.91
CA GLY A 112 5.83 -15.14 20.31
C GLY A 112 4.48 -14.74 19.72
N LYS A 113 4.33 -13.47 19.32
CA LYS A 113 3.12 -12.96 18.66
C LYS A 113 3.28 -12.95 17.15
N GLU A 114 2.16 -12.81 16.46
CA GLU A 114 2.06 -12.84 15.00
C GLU A 114 1.56 -11.49 14.43
N PRO A 115 2.38 -10.42 14.53
CA PRO A 115 2.00 -9.12 13.96
C PRO A 115 1.93 -9.18 12.45
N ARG A 116 1.09 -8.32 11.84
CA ARG A 116 1.08 -8.01 10.42
C ARG A 116 0.83 -6.52 10.24
N VAL A 117 1.49 -5.93 9.26
CA VAL A 117 1.27 -4.53 8.85
C VAL A 117 1.65 -4.38 7.39
N MET A 118 0.89 -3.58 6.67
CA MET A 118 1.25 -3.09 5.33
C MET A 118 1.81 -1.67 5.46
N LEU A 119 2.85 -1.37 4.69
CA LEU A 119 3.53 -0.07 4.70
C LEU A 119 3.51 0.54 3.29
N ASP A 120 3.11 1.80 3.22
CA ASP A 120 3.08 2.62 2.02
C ASP A 120 3.88 3.91 2.27
N TYR A 121 5.09 3.98 1.73
CA TYR A 121 5.99 5.13 1.87
C TYR A 121 6.28 5.73 0.50
N SER A 122 6.01 7.03 0.33
CA SER A 122 6.35 7.72 -0.92
C SER A 122 7.86 7.74 -1.15
N GLY A 123 8.27 7.74 -2.43
CA GLY A 123 9.69 7.79 -2.78
C GLY A 123 10.37 9.06 -2.31
N VAL A 124 9.67 10.20 -2.36
CA VAL A 124 10.20 11.48 -1.88
C VAL A 124 10.38 11.50 -0.36
N LEU A 125 9.56 10.77 0.41
CA LEU A 125 9.80 10.61 1.84
C LEU A 125 11.08 9.81 2.09
N LEU A 126 11.24 8.63 1.46
CA LEU A 126 12.43 7.79 1.60
C LEU A 126 13.71 8.56 1.22
N HIS A 127 13.67 9.34 0.13
CA HIS A 127 14.76 10.20 -0.27
C HIS A 127 15.02 11.29 0.78
N GLY A 128 13.99 12.00 1.24
CA GLY A 128 14.11 13.05 2.25
C GLY A 128 14.75 12.54 3.55
N LEU A 129 14.34 11.38 4.05
CA LEU A 129 14.94 10.75 5.24
C LEU A 129 16.44 10.48 5.06
N ARG A 130 16.84 9.97 3.88
CA ARG A 130 18.25 9.75 3.55
C ARG A 130 19.03 11.07 3.44
N HIS A 131 18.47 12.07 2.78
CA HIS A 131 19.11 13.37 2.60
C HIS A 131 19.32 14.10 3.93
N MET A 132 18.38 13.95 4.87
CA MET A 132 18.49 14.47 6.24
C MET A 132 19.45 13.67 7.13
N GLY A 133 19.98 12.53 6.67
CA GLY A 133 20.82 11.64 7.47
C GLY A 133 20.07 10.86 8.56
N LEU A 134 18.74 10.71 8.45
CA LEU A 134 17.90 9.94 9.37
C LEU A 134 18.02 8.42 9.09
N ASN A 135 19.26 7.92 9.13
CA ASN A 135 19.58 6.54 8.81
C ASN A 135 18.94 5.54 9.78
N ASP A 136 18.67 5.94 11.00
CA ASP A 136 17.98 5.12 12.00
C ASP A 136 16.59 4.67 11.54
N VAL A 137 15.87 5.51 10.79
CA VAL A 137 14.59 5.13 10.17
C VAL A 137 14.78 4.04 9.13
N ILE A 138 15.73 4.26 8.22
CA ILE A 138 15.99 3.30 7.12
C ILE A 138 16.52 1.98 7.66
N ASP A 139 17.36 1.99 8.69
CA ASP A 139 17.90 0.78 9.31
C ASP A 139 16.79 -0.05 9.97
N GLU A 140 15.86 0.60 10.69
CA GLU A 140 14.70 -0.08 11.27
C GLU A 140 13.75 -0.64 10.19
N LEU A 141 13.54 0.09 9.09
CA LEU A 141 12.76 -0.40 7.96
C LEU A 141 13.47 -1.55 7.24
N LYS A 142 14.78 -1.48 7.01
CA LYS A 142 15.57 -2.59 6.42
C LYS A 142 15.47 -3.85 7.26
N LYS A 143 15.52 -3.74 8.57
CA LYS A 143 15.39 -4.87 9.49
C LYS A 143 14.10 -5.66 9.26
N ILE A 144 12.94 -4.99 9.25
CA ILE A 144 11.65 -5.66 9.07
C ILE A 144 11.36 -6.07 7.62
N THR A 145 12.11 -5.54 6.66
CA THR A 145 11.97 -5.85 5.23
C THR A 145 12.83 -7.03 4.80
N LEU A 146 14.05 -7.14 5.35
CA LEU A 146 15.07 -8.04 4.83
C LEU A 146 15.31 -9.26 5.73
N GLU A 147 15.17 -9.12 7.05
CA GLU A 147 15.45 -10.22 7.96
C GLU A 147 14.38 -11.31 7.86
N PRO A 148 14.79 -12.59 7.69
CA PRO A 148 13.84 -13.71 7.52
C PRO A 148 12.84 -13.84 8.68
N ALA A 149 13.20 -13.40 9.89
CA ALA A 149 12.32 -13.46 11.05
C ALA A 149 11.14 -12.48 10.96
N TYR A 150 11.26 -11.41 10.16
CA TYR A 150 10.30 -10.30 10.16
C TYR A 150 9.68 -10.03 8.79
N ARG A 151 10.36 -10.36 7.68
CA ARG A 151 9.94 -10.00 6.32
C ARG A 151 8.56 -10.53 5.92
N SER A 152 8.10 -11.64 6.53
CA SER A 152 6.74 -12.17 6.31
C SER A 152 5.67 -11.45 7.15
N LYS A 153 6.08 -10.61 8.10
CA LYS A 153 5.19 -9.84 8.97
C LYS A 153 4.88 -8.44 8.40
N THR A 154 5.66 -8.01 7.41
CA THR A 154 5.56 -6.68 6.80
C THR A 154 5.35 -6.80 5.31
N GLU A 155 4.29 -6.21 4.80
CA GLU A 155 4.03 -6.09 3.36
C GLU A 155 4.26 -4.64 2.92
N TRP A 156 5.07 -4.43 1.89
CA TRP A 156 5.20 -3.14 1.25
C TRP A 156 4.19 -2.99 0.12
N LEU A 157 3.56 -1.82 0.08
CA LEU A 157 2.71 -1.39 -1.02
C LEU A 157 3.50 -0.46 -1.92
N GLY A 158 3.44 -0.68 -3.24
CA GLY A 158 3.92 0.29 -4.20
C GLY A 158 3.06 1.54 -4.19
N CYS A 159 3.66 2.68 -4.49
CA CYS A 159 2.95 3.95 -4.65
C CYS A 159 3.64 4.81 -5.69
N THR A 160 3.27 6.08 -5.80
CA THR A 160 3.94 7.03 -6.69
C THR A 160 5.15 7.66 -6.03
N TRP A 161 6.21 7.94 -6.80
CA TRP A 161 7.42 8.59 -6.29
C TRP A 161 7.12 9.88 -5.53
N GLY A 162 6.40 10.81 -6.15
CA GLY A 162 6.12 12.14 -5.62
C GLY A 162 4.70 12.31 -5.07
N HIS A 163 4.06 11.22 -4.63
CA HIS A 163 2.67 11.24 -4.16
C HIS A 163 1.70 11.83 -5.20
N ALA A 164 1.92 11.51 -6.48
CA ALA A 164 1.11 12.01 -7.58
C ALA A 164 -0.29 11.38 -7.57
N VAL A 165 -1.32 12.23 -7.52
CA VAL A 165 -2.73 11.82 -7.51
C VAL A 165 -3.13 11.41 -8.92
N ALA A 166 -3.41 10.13 -9.14
CA ALA A 166 -3.60 9.55 -10.47
C ALA A 166 -4.64 10.25 -11.36
N PRO A 167 -5.84 10.66 -10.88
CA PRO A 167 -6.82 11.36 -11.71
C PRO A 167 -6.36 12.71 -12.27
N SER A 168 -5.41 13.37 -11.62
CA SER A 168 -4.91 14.69 -11.99
C SER A 168 -3.50 14.70 -12.56
N THR A 169 -2.90 13.52 -12.70
CA THR A 169 -1.54 13.35 -13.23
C THR A 169 -1.62 12.87 -14.68
N PRO A 170 -0.91 13.50 -15.63
CA PRO A 170 -0.82 12.98 -16.99
C PRO A 170 -0.37 11.52 -16.99
N VAL A 171 -0.96 10.70 -17.86
CA VAL A 171 -0.71 9.23 -17.87
C VAL A 171 0.77 8.88 -17.97
N GLN A 172 1.51 9.59 -18.83
CA GLN A 172 2.95 9.38 -19.01
C GLN A 172 3.73 9.68 -17.72
N ASP A 173 3.37 10.76 -17.03
CA ASP A 173 4.00 11.15 -15.77
C ASP A 173 3.65 10.17 -14.65
N PHE A 174 2.41 9.70 -14.59
CA PHE A 174 2.00 8.64 -13.65
C PHE A 174 2.83 7.37 -13.83
N HIS A 175 3.04 6.94 -15.07
CA HIS A 175 3.90 5.80 -15.38
C HIS A 175 5.33 6.02 -14.86
N LEU A 176 5.90 7.21 -15.07
CA LEU A 176 7.24 7.54 -14.57
C LEU A 176 7.30 7.56 -13.04
N HIS A 177 6.27 8.08 -12.36
CA HIS A 177 6.19 8.06 -10.91
C HIS A 177 6.19 6.65 -10.33
N VAL A 178 5.47 5.72 -10.96
CA VAL A 178 5.44 4.30 -10.55
C VAL A 178 6.82 3.67 -10.72
N ARG A 179 7.46 3.87 -11.89
CA ARG A 179 8.79 3.32 -12.17
C ARG A 179 9.88 3.92 -11.29
N ALA A 180 9.84 5.23 -11.03
CA ALA A 180 10.77 5.90 -10.15
C ALA A 180 10.69 5.37 -8.72
N TRP A 181 9.48 5.09 -8.22
CA TRP A 181 9.29 4.47 -6.92
C TRP A 181 9.91 3.07 -6.86
N GLN A 182 9.64 2.22 -7.86
CA GLN A 182 10.21 0.86 -7.92
C GLN A 182 11.75 0.89 -7.93
N HIS A 183 12.33 1.81 -8.71
CA HIS A 183 13.77 2.01 -8.79
C HIS A 183 14.38 2.37 -7.44
N HIS A 184 13.83 3.41 -6.79
CA HIS A 184 14.33 3.88 -5.51
C HIS A 184 14.16 2.85 -4.40
N PHE A 185 13.01 2.19 -4.36
CA PHE A 185 12.76 1.11 -3.41
C PHE A 185 13.77 -0.04 -3.59
N ALA A 186 14.00 -0.47 -4.84
CA ALA A 186 14.97 -1.51 -5.14
C ALA A 186 16.42 -1.08 -4.81
N ALA A 187 16.74 0.20 -4.97
CA ALA A 187 18.06 0.75 -4.62
C ALA A 187 18.29 0.78 -3.09
N ILE A 188 17.24 1.04 -2.29
CA ILE A 188 17.33 1.08 -0.83
C ILE A 188 17.27 -0.34 -0.22
N PHE A 189 16.30 -1.15 -0.64
CA PHE A 189 15.98 -2.44 0.00
C PHE A 189 16.44 -3.66 -0.80
N GLY A 190 16.90 -3.46 -2.03
CA GLY A 190 17.36 -4.53 -2.91
C GLY A 190 16.27 -5.10 -3.82
N LEU A 191 16.72 -5.77 -4.90
CA LEU A 191 15.83 -6.38 -5.90
C LEU A 191 14.95 -7.49 -5.31
N GLU A 192 15.47 -8.28 -4.37
CA GLU A 192 14.68 -9.33 -3.72
C GLU A 192 13.48 -8.74 -2.97
N ALA A 193 13.69 -7.65 -2.21
CA ALA A 193 12.60 -6.97 -1.53
C ALA A 193 11.59 -6.39 -2.53
N MET A 194 12.04 -5.83 -3.66
CA MET A 194 11.16 -5.32 -4.72
C MET A 194 10.27 -6.42 -5.31
N THR A 195 10.79 -7.63 -5.48
CA THR A 195 10.00 -8.75 -6.00
C THR A 195 8.89 -9.21 -5.06
N ARG A 196 8.92 -8.81 -3.81
CA ARG A 196 7.88 -9.11 -2.80
C ARG A 196 6.74 -8.09 -2.78
N VAL A 197 6.88 -6.94 -3.44
CA VAL A 197 5.86 -5.89 -3.52
C VAL A 197 4.84 -6.26 -4.59
N ARG A 198 3.62 -6.63 -4.18
CA ARG A 198 2.56 -7.11 -5.06
C ARG A 198 1.36 -6.18 -5.14
N GLY A 199 1.10 -5.41 -4.09
CA GLY A 199 0.01 -4.46 -3.99
C GLY A 199 0.44 -3.04 -4.31
N PHE A 200 -0.51 -2.23 -4.75
CA PHE A 200 -0.33 -0.81 -5.02
C PHE A 200 -1.35 0.02 -4.23
N SER A 201 -0.89 1.08 -3.61
CA SER A 201 -1.70 2.08 -2.92
C SER A 201 -1.69 3.39 -3.71
N PRO A 202 -2.81 3.80 -4.32
CA PRO A 202 -2.88 5.09 -5.00
C PRO A 202 -2.78 6.25 -4.01
N ALA A 203 -2.04 7.29 -4.38
CA ALA A 203 -1.99 8.53 -3.59
C ALA A 203 -3.41 9.04 -3.31
N GLU A 204 -3.70 9.39 -2.04
CA GLU A 204 -5.03 9.83 -1.55
C GLU A 204 -6.16 8.81 -1.81
N MET A 205 -5.81 7.54 -2.07
CA MET A 205 -6.78 6.52 -2.49
C MET A 205 -7.59 6.94 -3.73
N ALA A 206 -7.06 7.87 -4.53
CA ALA A 206 -7.76 8.46 -5.66
C ALA A 206 -7.71 7.53 -6.87
N LEU A 207 -8.86 6.96 -7.21
CA LEU A 207 -9.05 6.12 -8.39
C LEU A 207 -9.53 6.98 -9.57
N PRO A 208 -8.86 6.96 -10.75
CA PRO A 208 -9.39 7.61 -11.95
C PRO A 208 -10.73 7.01 -12.37
N ASN A 209 -11.65 7.87 -12.79
CA ASN A 209 -12.94 7.44 -13.35
C ASN A 209 -13.15 7.83 -14.83
N HIS A 210 -12.28 8.66 -15.42
CA HIS A 210 -12.27 8.85 -16.86
C HIS A 210 -11.85 7.54 -17.55
N PRO A 211 -12.58 6.98 -18.52
CA PRO A 211 -12.33 5.66 -19.10
C PRO A 211 -10.89 5.43 -19.55
N ASP A 212 -10.35 6.37 -20.34
CA ASP A 212 -8.97 6.21 -20.87
C ASP A 212 -7.92 6.30 -19.75
N VAL A 213 -8.11 7.18 -18.77
CA VAL A 213 -7.17 7.33 -17.65
C VAL A 213 -7.25 6.13 -16.71
N ALA A 214 -8.45 5.62 -16.43
CA ALA A 214 -8.63 4.43 -15.61
C ALA A 214 -8.03 3.17 -16.27
N TYR A 215 -8.21 3.03 -17.58
CA TYR A 215 -7.59 1.94 -18.36
C TYR A 215 -6.06 2.00 -18.27
N GLU A 216 -5.47 3.16 -18.56
CA GLU A 216 -4.01 3.34 -18.52
C GLU A 216 -3.45 3.22 -17.09
N PHE A 217 -4.21 3.62 -16.08
CA PHE A 217 -3.85 3.38 -14.67
C PHE A 217 -3.69 1.88 -14.39
N VAL A 218 -4.71 1.08 -14.68
CA VAL A 218 -4.66 -0.38 -14.47
C VAL A 218 -3.55 -1.02 -15.31
N LYS A 219 -3.43 -0.61 -16.59
CA LYS A 219 -2.38 -1.10 -17.46
C LYS A 219 -0.99 -0.80 -16.93
N THR A 220 -0.74 0.44 -16.47
CA THR A 220 0.53 0.83 -15.86
C THR A 220 0.88 -0.05 -14.66
N LEU A 221 -0.07 -0.32 -13.77
CA LEU A 221 0.17 -1.17 -12.61
C LEU A 221 0.51 -2.61 -13.01
N LYS A 222 -0.22 -3.18 -13.95
CA LYS A 222 0.05 -4.56 -14.45
C LYS A 222 1.40 -4.66 -15.16
N ASP A 223 1.74 -3.68 -16.01
CA ASP A 223 3.03 -3.61 -16.70
C ASP A 223 4.20 -3.41 -15.71
N ALA A 224 3.94 -2.75 -14.59
CA ALA A 224 4.88 -2.61 -13.48
C ALA A 224 4.96 -3.85 -12.57
N GLY A 225 4.12 -4.87 -12.79
CA GLY A 225 4.15 -6.15 -12.07
C GLY A 225 3.30 -6.23 -10.81
N PHE A 226 2.49 -5.21 -10.50
CA PHE A 226 1.53 -5.27 -9.40
C PHE A 226 0.40 -6.25 -9.72
N GLN A 227 -0.03 -6.99 -8.70
CA GLN A 227 -1.10 -7.99 -8.80
C GLN A 227 -2.44 -7.45 -8.31
N TRP A 228 -2.43 -6.49 -7.41
CA TRP A 228 -3.62 -5.90 -6.83
C TRP A 228 -3.45 -4.43 -6.48
N VAL A 229 -4.57 -3.73 -6.37
CA VAL A 229 -4.64 -2.32 -6.01
C VAL A 229 -5.63 -2.11 -4.86
N LEU A 230 -5.30 -1.20 -3.95
CA LEU A 230 -6.19 -0.77 -2.88
C LEU A 230 -7.13 0.31 -3.43
N VAL A 231 -8.45 0.15 -3.22
CA VAL A 231 -9.48 1.11 -3.67
C VAL A 231 -10.45 1.45 -2.54
N GLN A 232 -11.00 2.65 -2.57
CA GLN A 232 -12.07 3.02 -1.63
C GLN A 232 -13.43 2.51 -2.12
N GLU A 233 -14.27 2.05 -1.20
CA GLU A 233 -15.61 1.53 -1.47
C GLU A 233 -16.44 2.46 -2.37
N HIS A 234 -16.43 3.76 -2.11
CA HIS A 234 -17.24 4.74 -2.84
C HIS A 234 -16.66 5.16 -4.20
N THR A 235 -15.45 4.70 -4.55
CA THR A 235 -14.83 5.00 -5.85
C THR A 235 -15.12 3.93 -6.89
N VAL A 236 -15.79 2.85 -6.50
CA VAL A 236 -16.09 1.71 -7.36
C VAL A 236 -17.57 1.32 -7.28
N GLU A 237 -18.05 0.71 -8.34
CA GLU A 237 -19.41 0.19 -8.49
C GLU A 237 -19.38 -1.21 -9.14
N GLN A 238 -20.45 -1.97 -9.00
CA GLN A 238 -20.59 -3.25 -9.70
C GLN A 238 -20.57 -3.03 -11.21
N ALA A 239 -19.70 -3.72 -11.94
CA ALA A 239 -19.55 -3.53 -13.40
C ALA A 239 -20.80 -3.93 -14.19
N GLU A 240 -21.61 -4.85 -13.66
CA GLU A 240 -22.81 -5.36 -14.32
C GLU A 240 -23.96 -4.35 -14.35
N ASN A 241 -24.17 -3.60 -13.26
CA ASN A 241 -25.39 -2.81 -13.05
C ASN A 241 -25.16 -1.39 -12.50
N GLY A 242 -23.92 -1.03 -12.13
CA GLY A 242 -23.57 0.28 -11.55
C GLY A 242 -24.05 0.47 -10.10
N HIS A 243 -24.43 -0.60 -9.41
CA HIS A 243 -24.83 -0.50 -8.01
C HIS A 243 -23.60 -0.54 -7.07
N GLY A 244 -23.80 -0.11 -5.84
CA GLY A 244 -22.76 -0.18 -4.79
C GLY A 244 -22.31 -1.63 -4.51
N ILE A 245 -21.12 -1.76 -3.94
CA ILE A 245 -20.51 -3.06 -3.66
C ILE A 245 -21.18 -3.73 -2.45
N GLU A 246 -21.66 -4.95 -2.61
CA GLU A 246 -22.34 -5.71 -1.56
C GLU A 246 -21.36 -6.47 -0.66
N GLN A 247 -20.38 -7.19 -1.27
CA GLN A 247 -19.42 -8.03 -0.56
C GLN A 247 -18.05 -7.34 -0.44
N LYS A 248 -18.04 -6.14 0.14
CA LYS A 248 -16.88 -5.24 0.20
C LYS A 248 -15.65 -5.81 0.93
N HIS A 249 -15.79 -6.85 1.74
CA HIS A 249 -14.68 -7.50 2.43
C HIS A 249 -14.13 -8.73 1.67
N LEU A 250 -14.53 -8.92 0.42
CA LEU A 250 -13.92 -9.87 -0.50
C LEU A 250 -13.12 -9.13 -1.57
N PRO A 251 -12.11 -9.76 -2.17
CA PRO A 251 -11.42 -9.18 -3.33
C PRO A 251 -12.35 -9.16 -4.54
N HIS A 252 -12.14 -8.17 -5.40
CA HIS A 252 -12.90 -7.97 -6.63
C HIS A 252 -11.94 -7.87 -7.81
N ARG A 253 -12.45 -8.02 -9.02
CA ARG A 253 -11.73 -7.72 -10.25
C ARG A 253 -12.12 -6.33 -10.73
N LEU A 254 -11.22 -5.35 -10.58
CA LEU A 254 -11.39 -4.01 -11.16
C LEU A 254 -11.16 -4.09 -12.66
N VAL A 255 -12.21 -3.80 -13.43
CA VAL A 255 -12.20 -3.80 -14.91
C VAL A 255 -12.35 -2.37 -15.38
N CYS A 256 -11.42 -1.91 -16.22
CA CYS A 256 -11.46 -0.59 -16.84
C CYS A 256 -11.49 -0.73 -18.36
N THR A 257 -12.42 -0.05 -19.01
CA THR A 257 -12.58 -0.06 -20.46
C THR A 257 -12.33 1.33 -21.00
N ASN A 258 -11.45 1.47 -22.00
CA ASN A 258 -11.14 2.76 -22.62
C ASN A 258 -12.17 3.14 -23.71
N SER A 259 -12.04 4.36 -24.25
CA SER A 259 -12.91 4.88 -25.32
C SER A 259 -12.85 4.07 -26.63
N LYS A 260 -11.86 3.20 -26.80
CA LYS A 260 -11.71 2.30 -27.96
C LYS A 260 -12.31 0.91 -27.74
N GLY A 261 -12.83 0.64 -26.53
CA GLY A 261 -13.37 -0.66 -26.14
C GLY A 261 -12.32 -1.68 -25.70
N GLU A 262 -11.06 -1.27 -25.50
CA GLU A 262 -10.02 -2.13 -24.93
C GLU A 262 -10.20 -2.21 -23.41
N THR A 263 -9.98 -3.38 -22.82
CA THR A 263 -10.15 -3.63 -21.40
C THR A 263 -8.85 -4.00 -20.72
N ALA A 264 -8.66 -3.53 -19.49
CA ALA A 264 -7.61 -3.97 -18.57
C ALA A 264 -8.24 -4.32 -17.22
N SER A 265 -7.71 -5.32 -16.52
CA SER A 265 -8.20 -5.68 -15.19
C SER A 265 -7.05 -5.93 -14.21
N ILE A 266 -7.34 -5.72 -12.93
CA ILE A 266 -6.44 -6.00 -11.82
C ILE A 266 -7.29 -6.38 -10.60
N ILE A 267 -6.75 -7.18 -9.68
CA ILE A 267 -7.45 -7.47 -8.42
C ILE A 267 -7.55 -6.17 -7.59
N ALA A 268 -8.73 -5.90 -7.04
CA ALA A 268 -8.97 -4.79 -6.11
C ALA A 268 -9.27 -5.33 -4.71
N ILE A 269 -8.57 -4.79 -3.73
CA ILE A 269 -8.90 -4.93 -2.31
C ILE A 269 -9.58 -3.64 -1.88
N ILE A 270 -10.73 -3.77 -1.21
CA ILE A 270 -11.58 -2.62 -0.90
C ILE A 270 -11.31 -2.12 0.53
N LYS A 271 -10.93 -0.84 0.63
CA LYS A 271 -11.02 -0.09 1.88
C LYS A 271 -12.47 0.35 2.08
N THR A 272 -13.09 -0.13 3.15
CA THR A 272 -14.48 0.22 3.43
C THR A 272 -14.65 1.67 3.88
N GLN A 273 -15.82 2.25 3.61
CA GLN A 273 -16.17 3.57 4.16
C GLN A 273 -16.41 3.52 5.67
N GLY A 274 -16.28 4.66 6.31
CA GLY A 274 -16.60 4.84 7.72
C GLY A 274 -15.43 4.67 8.67
N SER A 275 -14.23 4.31 8.19
CA SER A 275 -13.02 4.39 8.98
C SER A 275 -12.18 5.59 8.54
N ASP A 276 -12.02 6.54 9.43
CA ASP A 276 -11.02 7.60 9.32
C ASP A 276 -9.71 7.19 10.04
N THR A 277 -8.71 8.06 10.02
CA THR A 277 -7.43 7.84 10.68
C THR A 277 -7.58 7.48 12.17
N LYS A 278 -8.52 8.10 12.87
CA LYS A 278 -8.79 7.81 14.29
C LYS A 278 -9.31 6.40 14.49
N LEU A 279 -10.21 5.93 13.64
CA LEU A 279 -10.77 4.59 13.74
C LEU A 279 -9.69 3.52 13.46
N VAL A 280 -8.78 3.77 12.52
CA VAL A 280 -7.62 2.89 12.30
C VAL A 280 -6.68 2.93 13.50
N ALA A 281 -6.40 4.09 14.08
CA ALA A 281 -5.59 4.22 15.29
C ALA A 281 -6.15 3.43 16.47
N GLN A 282 -7.47 3.32 16.59
CA GLN A 282 -8.15 2.53 17.58
C GLN A 282 -8.34 1.05 17.19
N MET A 283 -7.80 0.61 16.06
CA MET A 283 -7.94 -0.75 15.52
C MET A 283 -9.41 -1.19 15.32
N GLN A 284 -10.32 -0.25 15.06
CA GLN A 284 -11.73 -0.54 14.79
C GLN A 284 -11.94 -1.56 13.66
N PRO A 285 -11.13 -1.56 12.57
CA PRO A 285 -11.24 -2.56 11.52
C PRO A 285 -11.09 -4.00 12.02
N TRP A 286 -10.29 -4.24 13.05
CA TRP A 286 -10.18 -5.57 13.65
C TRP A 286 -11.46 -5.96 14.42
N TYR A 287 -12.08 -5.02 15.14
CA TYR A 287 -13.35 -5.27 15.81
C TYR A 287 -14.49 -5.47 14.80
N GLU A 288 -14.45 -4.78 13.66
CA GLU A 288 -15.36 -5.04 12.53
C GLU A 288 -15.15 -6.47 12.00
N ALA A 289 -13.91 -6.87 11.74
CA ALA A 289 -13.60 -8.24 11.33
C ALA A 289 -14.10 -9.28 12.34
N ALA A 290 -13.97 -8.99 13.64
CA ALA A 290 -14.44 -9.87 14.70
C ALA A 290 -15.96 -10.13 14.70
N SER A 291 -16.73 -9.24 14.08
CA SER A 291 -18.18 -9.36 13.93
C SER A 291 -18.63 -10.19 12.72
N LEU A 292 -17.69 -10.57 11.84
CA LEU A 292 -17.96 -11.25 10.57
C LEU A 292 -17.76 -12.77 10.71
N ASP A 293 -18.52 -13.50 9.92
CA ASP A 293 -18.34 -14.94 9.68
C ASP A 293 -17.89 -15.16 8.22
N ARG A 294 -17.58 -16.40 7.87
CA ARG A 294 -17.15 -16.79 6.52
C ARG A 294 -18.23 -16.49 5.48
N TRP A 295 -17.79 -16.05 4.32
CA TRP A 295 -18.64 -15.75 3.16
C TRP A 295 -18.40 -16.76 2.03
N GLU A 296 -19.28 -16.76 1.03
CA GLU A 296 -19.10 -17.57 -0.17
C GLU A 296 -18.43 -16.75 -1.27
N LEU A 297 -17.39 -17.31 -1.90
CA LEU A 297 -16.72 -16.77 -3.07
C LEU A 297 -16.42 -17.92 -4.04
N ALA A 298 -16.90 -17.83 -5.28
CA ALA A 298 -16.72 -18.87 -6.30
C ALA A 298 -17.10 -20.29 -5.81
N GLY A 299 -18.18 -20.42 -5.04
CA GLY A 299 -18.65 -21.70 -4.50
C GLY A 299 -17.83 -22.24 -3.34
N LYS A 300 -16.93 -21.45 -2.76
CA LYS A 300 -16.07 -21.81 -1.63
C LYS A 300 -16.32 -20.91 -0.45
N SER A 301 -16.32 -21.50 0.75
CA SER A 301 -16.38 -20.72 1.99
C SER A 301 -15.01 -20.12 2.29
N VAL A 302 -14.92 -18.78 2.36
CA VAL A 302 -13.69 -18.02 2.61
C VAL A 302 -13.88 -17.03 3.75
N PRO A 303 -12.85 -16.73 4.54
CA PRO A 303 -12.93 -15.66 5.54
C PRO A 303 -12.93 -14.30 4.85
N PRO A 304 -13.83 -13.36 5.18
CA PRO A 304 -13.74 -11.99 4.68
C PRO A 304 -12.51 -11.27 5.25
N LEU A 305 -11.95 -10.31 4.49
CA LEU A 305 -10.81 -9.48 4.86
C LEU A 305 -11.26 -8.03 5.04
N VAL A 306 -11.28 -7.54 6.27
CA VAL A 306 -11.48 -6.11 6.52
C VAL A 306 -10.15 -5.39 6.30
N THR A 307 -10.11 -4.47 5.34
CA THR A 307 -8.89 -3.76 4.95
C THR A 307 -9.04 -2.26 5.17
N GLN A 308 -8.05 -1.68 5.83
CA GLN A 308 -8.01 -0.25 6.10
C GLN A 308 -6.61 0.31 5.89
N ILE A 309 -6.55 1.60 5.55
CA ILE A 309 -5.34 2.40 5.47
C ILE A 309 -5.57 3.75 6.13
N ALA A 310 -4.57 4.27 6.80
CA ALA A 310 -4.57 5.60 7.38
C ALA A 310 -3.18 6.23 7.31
N ASP A 311 -3.14 7.56 7.45
CA ASP A 311 -1.90 8.32 7.57
C ASP A 311 -1.19 7.93 8.86
N GLY A 312 -0.03 7.29 8.72
CA GLY A 312 0.73 6.79 9.86
C GLY A 312 1.50 7.85 10.63
N GLU A 313 1.78 9.00 9.97
CA GLU A 313 2.41 10.18 10.58
C GLU A 313 1.43 11.26 11.05
N ASN A 314 0.15 11.13 10.76
CA ASN A 314 -0.84 12.05 11.32
C ASN A 314 -0.86 11.88 12.84
N GLY A 315 0.31 12.14 13.37
CA GLY A 315 0.75 11.79 14.69
C GLY A 315 0.28 12.73 15.74
N GLY A 316 -0.44 13.72 15.37
CA GLY A 316 -1.07 14.49 16.38
C GLY A 316 -1.77 13.54 17.36
N VAL A 317 -2.70 13.97 18.04
CA VAL A 317 -3.47 13.17 19.02
C VAL A 317 -4.07 11.89 18.41
N MET A 318 -4.33 11.87 17.10
CA MET A 318 -5.06 10.76 16.44
C MET A 318 -4.27 9.44 16.35
N MET A 319 -2.97 9.50 16.08
CA MET A 319 -2.16 8.27 15.95
C MET A 319 -1.41 7.87 17.21
N ASN A 320 -1.47 8.66 18.28
CA ASN A 320 -0.90 8.28 19.57
C ASN A 320 -1.61 7.07 20.22
N GLU A 321 -2.84 6.81 19.83
CA GLU A 321 -3.60 5.64 20.29
C GLU A 321 -3.19 4.36 19.57
N PHE A 322 -2.58 4.46 18.37
CA PHE A 322 -2.24 3.32 17.53
C PHE A 322 -1.26 2.33 18.19
N PRO A 323 -0.10 2.75 18.74
CA PRO A 323 0.84 1.80 19.31
C PRO A 323 0.26 0.89 20.39
N PRO A 324 -0.39 1.39 21.46
CA PRO A 324 -0.95 0.53 22.49
C PRO A 324 -2.09 -0.34 21.94
N LYS A 325 -2.92 0.18 21.04
CA LYS A 325 -4.03 -0.59 20.45
C LYS A 325 -3.54 -1.65 19.49
N TYR A 326 -2.54 -1.35 18.67
CA TYR A 326 -1.92 -2.34 17.80
C TYR A 326 -1.32 -3.50 18.60
N ILE A 327 -0.54 -3.21 19.64
CA ILE A 327 0.03 -4.22 20.54
C ILE A 327 -1.06 -5.08 21.19
N GLU A 328 -2.11 -4.45 21.71
CA GLU A 328 -3.28 -5.14 22.30
C GLU A 328 -3.93 -6.09 21.29
N VAL A 329 -4.23 -5.59 20.09
CA VAL A 329 -4.90 -6.38 19.04
C VAL A 329 -4.00 -7.49 18.53
N VAL A 330 -2.69 -7.25 18.33
CA VAL A 330 -1.74 -8.31 17.96
C VAL A 330 -1.75 -9.41 19.03
N GLY A 331 -1.81 -9.04 20.32
CA GLY A 331 -1.95 -10.02 21.41
C GLY A 331 -3.21 -10.87 21.33
N GLN A 332 -4.35 -10.28 20.92
CA GLN A 332 -5.63 -10.95 20.80
C GLN A 332 -5.78 -11.74 19.50
N SER A 333 -5.22 -11.25 18.39
CA SER A 333 -5.33 -11.84 17.06
C SER A 333 -4.40 -13.05 16.85
N SER A 334 -3.25 -13.07 17.54
CA SER A 334 -2.26 -14.14 17.39
C SER A 334 -2.83 -15.50 17.80
N GLY A 335 -2.89 -16.44 16.84
CA GLY A 335 -3.47 -17.77 17.04
C GLY A 335 -4.99 -17.80 17.20
N SER A 336 -5.68 -16.70 16.95
CA SER A 336 -7.13 -16.61 17.02
C SER A 336 -7.79 -16.96 15.68
N GLN A 337 -9.13 -16.99 15.68
CA GLN A 337 -9.92 -17.13 14.44
C GLN A 337 -10.03 -15.82 13.64
N ILE A 338 -9.43 -14.73 14.12
CA ILE A 338 -9.45 -13.39 13.51
C ILE A 338 -8.02 -12.84 13.51
N PRO A 339 -7.11 -13.42 12.70
CA PRO A 339 -5.73 -12.96 12.64
C PRO A 339 -5.62 -11.59 11.95
N LEU A 340 -4.56 -10.86 12.27
CA LEU A 340 -4.03 -9.86 11.35
C LEU A 340 -3.37 -10.59 10.18
N MET A 341 -3.53 -10.08 8.98
CA MET A 341 -3.08 -10.71 7.75
C MET A 341 -2.63 -9.66 6.74
N ASN A 342 -1.59 -9.93 5.99
CA ASN A 342 -1.22 -9.10 4.85
C ASN A 342 -2.16 -9.37 3.66
N ALA A 343 -2.40 -8.39 2.82
CA ALA A 343 -3.36 -8.54 1.72
C ALA A 343 -2.87 -9.52 0.65
N THR A 344 -1.59 -9.49 0.29
CA THR A 344 -1.01 -10.49 -0.61
C THR A 344 -1.03 -11.89 0.01
N GLU A 345 -0.73 -12.04 1.31
CA GLU A 345 -0.86 -13.32 2.04
C GLU A 345 -2.27 -13.89 1.91
N TYR A 346 -3.28 -13.04 2.09
CA TYR A 346 -4.69 -13.43 1.93
C TYR A 346 -5.01 -13.90 0.49
N LEU A 347 -4.58 -13.13 -0.52
CA LEU A 347 -4.80 -13.51 -1.92
C LEU A 347 -4.09 -14.83 -2.29
N GLU A 348 -2.88 -15.05 -1.79
CA GLU A 348 -2.13 -16.29 -2.03
C GLU A 348 -2.86 -17.51 -1.42
N HIS A 349 -3.51 -17.36 -0.26
CA HIS A 349 -4.37 -18.42 0.29
C HIS A 349 -5.60 -18.68 -0.60
N LEU A 350 -6.24 -17.65 -1.15
CA LEU A 350 -7.35 -17.84 -2.10
C LEU A 350 -6.89 -18.57 -3.37
N PHE A 351 -5.73 -18.19 -3.90
CA PHE A 351 -5.16 -18.86 -5.08
C PHE A 351 -4.82 -20.33 -4.79
N ALA A 352 -4.27 -20.62 -3.61
CA ALA A 352 -4.02 -22.00 -3.18
C ALA A 352 -5.30 -22.83 -3.04
N MET A 353 -6.44 -22.19 -2.77
CA MET A 353 -7.76 -22.83 -2.82
C MET A 353 -8.29 -22.99 -4.25
N GLY A 354 -7.59 -22.50 -5.28
CA GLY A 354 -8.01 -22.53 -6.69
C GLY A 354 -9.07 -21.48 -7.02
N ILE A 355 -9.04 -20.31 -6.36
CA ILE A 355 -9.80 -19.12 -6.75
C ILE A 355 -8.82 -18.23 -7.54
N SER A 356 -9.18 -17.84 -8.75
CA SER A 356 -8.37 -16.99 -9.63
C SER A 356 -8.94 -15.58 -9.75
N GLU A 357 -8.23 -14.67 -10.45
CA GLU A 357 -8.75 -13.31 -10.72
C GLU A 357 -10.08 -13.36 -11.49
N GLU A 358 -10.25 -14.33 -12.37
CA GLU A 358 -11.44 -14.50 -13.21
C GLU A 358 -12.69 -14.93 -12.42
N ASP A 359 -12.49 -15.54 -11.25
CA ASP A 359 -13.58 -15.98 -10.37
C ASP A 359 -14.10 -14.84 -9.46
N LEU A 360 -13.41 -13.69 -9.44
CA LEU A 360 -13.77 -12.56 -8.59
C LEU A 360 -14.91 -11.74 -9.19
N PRO A 361 -15.82 -11.22 -8.37
CA PRO A 361 -16.86 -10.30 -8.84
C PRO A 361 -16.24 -9.07 -9.53
N SER A 362 -16.81 -8.66 -10.66
CA SER A 362 -16.28 -7.54 -11.43
C SER A 362 -16.84 -6.20 -10.92
N ILE A 363 -15.95 -5.27 -10.73
CA ILE A 363 -16.22 -3.87 -10.39
C ILE A 363 -15.55 -2.94 -11.39
N GLN A 364 -16.02 -1.71 -11.44
CA GLN A 364 -15.49 -0.63 -12.28
C GLN A 364 -15.44 0.68 -11.50
N PRO A 365 -14.70 1.71 -11.96
CA PRO A 365 -14.79 3.04 -11.37
C PRO A 365 -16.21 3.58 -11.41
N VAL A 366 -16.63 4.32 -10.38
CA VAL A 366 -17.98 4.91 -10.30
C VAL A 366 -18.33 5.75 -11.52
N PHE A 367 -19.62 5.80 -11.87
CA PHE A 367 -20.20 6.49 -13.02
C PHE A 367 -19.85 5.92 -14.40
N GLN A 368 -19.11 4.82 -14.49
CA GLN A 368 -18.80 4.19 -15.78
C GLN A 368 -20.09 3.65 -16.45
N ALA A 369 -20.99 3.06 -15.69
CA ALA A 369 -22.28 2.60 -16.20
C ALA A 369 -23.09 3.75 -16.80
N MET A 370 -23.09 4.93 -16.20
CA MET A 370 -23.76 6.13 -16.73
C MET A 370 -23.08 6.65 -17.99
N LEU A 371 -21.74 6.76 -17.99
CA LEU A 371 -20.97 7.23 -19.13
C LEU A 371 -21.23 6.38 -20.37
N PHE A 372 -21.19 5.06 -20.24
CA PHE A 372 -21.44 4.15 -21.37
C PHE A 372 -22.91 4.11 -21.80
N SER A 373 -23.86 4.40 -20.92
CA SER A 373 -25.29 4.44 -21.28
C SER A 373 -25.63 5.66 -22.13
N GLU A 374 -24.97 6.79 -21.95
CA GLU A 374 -25.15 8.03 -22.69
C GLU A 374 -24.55 7.98 -24.10
N PHE A 375 -23.56 7.12 -24.33
CA PHE A 375 -22.88 6.99 -25.62
C PHE A 375 -23.35 5.79 -26.46
N LYS A 376 -24.50 5.16 -26.14
CA LYS A 376 -25.07 4.14 -27.04
C LYS A 376 -25.66 4.85 -28.26
N PRO A 377 -25.26 4.46 -29.51
CA PRO A 377 -25.77 5.03 -30.74
C PRO A 377 -27.26 4.74 -30.91
#